data_62a78f264e1f15d4d581c2a7fd074a4e
#
_entry.id   62a78f264e1f15d4d581c2a7fd074a4e
#
_cell.length_a   1.000
_cell.length_b   1.000
_cell.length_c   1.000
_cell.angle_alpha   90.00
_cell.angle_beta   90.00
_cell.angle_gamma   90.00
#
_symmetry.space_group_name_H-M   'P 1'
#
loop_
_entity.id
_entity.type
_entity.pdbx_description
1 polymer ?
#
loop_
_entity_poly.entity_id
_entity_poly.type
_entity_poly.pdbx_seq_one_letter_code
_entity_poly.pdbx_strand_id
1 'polypeptide(L)'
;MISLELMSEENSIDVYSFEKENREYFERNLPPRPATYFDSEGFKEITRELLREQENHDVYMHLIRDAQGTMVGRINLSVLEDDRKTAELGYRIGENVTNLGYASEAVKLVLEKAFTTYGLHKIIAGTATDNLISQRVLLKNGFTFSRIIENDFQLHNEWIHTAVFEIRNL
;
A
#
# COMPACT_ATOMS: atom_id res chain seq x y z
N MET A 1 -14.88 -6.19 -10.04
CA MET A 1 -14.11 -5.14 -10.75
C MET A 1 -13.88 -3.96 -9.83
N ILE A 2 -12.64 -3.52 -9.74
CA ILE A 2 -12.24 -2.37 -8.93
C ILE A 2 -11.61 -1.30 -9.83
N SER A 3 -11.46 -0.10 -9.29
CA SER A 3 -10.71 0.99 -9.90
C SER A 3 -9.78 1.64 -8.87
N LEU A 4 -8.76 2.32 -9.35
CA LEU A 4 -7.84 3.11 -8.52
C LEU A 4 -8.13 4.59 -8.72
N GLU A 5 -8.25 5.32 -7.60
CA GLU A 5 -8.44 6.77 -7.58
C GLU A 5 -7.28 7.40 -6.83
N LEU A 6 -6.59 8.33 -7.47
CA LEU A 6 -5.47 9.03 -6.83
C LEU A 6 -5.97 9.81 -5.61
N MET A 7 -5.27 9.70 -4.48
CA MET A 7 -5.63 10.44 -3.26
C MET A 7 -5.56 11.94 -3.49
N SER A 8 -6.55 12.65 -3.00
CA SER A 8 -6.69 14.10 -3.07
C SER A 8 -7.20 14.64 -1.74
N GLU A 9 -7.24 15.95 -1.59
CA GLU A 9 -7.85 16.58 -0.42
C GLU A 9 -9.33 16.19 -0.31
N GLU A 10 -10.05 16.14 -1.44
CA GLU A 10 -11.50 15.83 -1.47
C GLU A 10 -11.81 14.42 -1.00
N ASN A 11 -11.04 13.40 -1.45
CA ASN A 11 -11.32 12.02 -1.10
C ASN A 11 -10.59 11.56 0.17
N SER A 12 -9.82 12.42 0.81
CA SER A 12 -9.10 12.09 2.04
C SER A 12 -10.02 11.72 3.20
N ILE A 13 -11.25 12.23 3.21
CA ILE A 13 -12.26 11.87 4.22
C ILE A 13 -12.62 10.38 4.14
N ASP A 14 -12.68 9.82 2.94
CA ASP A 14 -12.95 8.39 2.75
C ASP A 14 -11.76 7.55 3.28
N VAL A 15 -10.54 8.03 3.10
CA VAL A 15 -9.33 7.39 3.65
C VAL A 15 -9.37 7.38 5.17
N TYR A 16 -9.73 8.51 5.77
CA TYR A 16 -9.86 8.63 7.24
C TYR A 16 -10.88 7.64 7.79
N SER A 17 -12.08 7.61 7.18
CA SER A 17 -13.15 6.69 7.59
C SER A 17 -12.72 5.22 7.43
N PHE A 18 -12.11 4.88 6.31
CA PHE A 18 -11.63 3.53 6.02
C PHE A 18 -10.58 3.07 7.05
N GLU A 19 -9.59 3.92 7.34
CA GLU A 19 -8.53 3.58 8.31
C GLU A 19 -9.09 3.45 9.73
N LYS A 20 -10.04 4.30 10.12
CA LYS A 20 -10.70 4.20 11.44
C LYS A 20 -11.51 2.92 11.58
N GLU A 21 -12.32 2.59 10.58
CA GLU A 21 -13.16 1.39 10.58
C GLU A 21 -12.33 0.11 10.66
N ASN A 22 -11.17 0.09 10.02
CA ASN A 22 -10.31 -1.08 9.93
C ASN A 22 -9.12 -1.04 10.90
N ARG A 23 -9.06 -0.07 11.81
CA ARG A 23 -7.92 0.14 12.70
C ARG A 23 -7.54 -1.12 13.47
N GLU A 24 -8.48 -1.72 14.16
CA GLU A 24 -8.23 -2.91 14.96
C GLU A 24 -7.76 -4.08 14.10
N TYR A 25 -8.37 -4.27 12.96
CA TYR A 25 -8.00 -5.32 12.00
C TYR A 25 -6.56 -5.13 11.51
N PHE A 26 -6.20 -3.93 11.08
CA PHE A 26 -4.85 -3.67 10.56
C PHE A 26 -3.78 -3.77 11.64
N GLU A 27 -4.06 -3.33 12.86
CA GLU A 27 -3.10 -3.38 13.97
C GLU A 27 -2.78 -4.80 14.44
N ARG A 28 -3.54 -5.81 14.02
CA ARG A 28 -3.21 -7.22 14.30
C ARG A 28 -1.95 -7.68 13.58
N ASN A 29 -1.70 -7.17 12.35
CA ASN A 29 -0.63 -7.67 11.49
C ASN A 29 0.30 -6.58 10.96
N LEU A 30 0.04 -5.33 11.28
CA LEU A 30 0.83 -4.18 10.84
C LEU A 30 1.19 -3.29 12.02
N PRO A 31 2.34 -2.61 11.98
CA PRO A 31 2.68 -1.61 13.00
C PRO A 31 1.57 -0.56 13.11
N PRO A 32 1.21 -0.15 14.34
CA PRO A 32 0.16 0.87 14.52
C PRO A 32 0.61 2.21 13.96
N ARG A 33 -0.36 2.97 13.45
CA ARG A 33 -0.12 4.37 13.08
C ARG A 33 -0.05 5.22 14.34
N PRO A 34 0.59 6.39 14.30
CA PRO A 34 0.56 7.33 15.42
C PRO A 34 -0.87 7.61 15.87
N ALA A 35 -1.10 7.79 17.17
CA ALA A 35 -2.43 8.09 17.71
C ALA A 35 -3.05 9.35 17.07
N THR A 36 -2.21 10.34 16.73
CA THR A 36 -2.60 11.58 16.06
C THR A 36 -3.21 11.35 14.68
N TYR A 37 -2.90 10.23 14.03
CA TYR A 37 -3.50 9.86 12.74
C TYR A 37 -5.02 9.70 12.84
N PHE A 38 -5.52 9.25 14.01
CA PHE A 38 -6.96 9.02 14.23
C PHE A 38 -7.67 10.19 14.89
N ASP A 39 -6.99 11.32 15.05
CA ASP A 39 -7.54 12.60 15.43
C ASP A 39 -7.76 13.43 14.15
N SER A 40 -8.92 14.09 14.02
CA SER A 40 -9.27 14.76 12.77
C SER A 40 -8.27 15.85 12.35
N GLU A 41 -7.73 16.62 13.29
CA GLU A 41 -6.73 17.63 13.00
C GLU A 41 -5.37 17.03 12.69
N GLY A 42 -4.97 16.00 13.45
CA GLY A 42 -3.73 15.26 13.19
C GLY A 42 -3.76 14.58 11.82
N PHE A 43 -4.87 13.97 11.45
CA PHE A 43 -5.05 13.35 10.14
C PHE A 43 -4.93 14.37 9.00
N LYS A 44 -5.57 15.53 9.14
CA LYS A 44 -5.47 16.60 8.14
C LYS A 44 -4.04 17.06 7.93
N GLU A 45 -3.29 17.21 9.01
CA GLU A 45 -1.90 17.64 8.96
C GLU A 45 -1.00 16.61 8.27
N ILE A 46 -1.13 15.34 8.65
CA ILE A 46 -0.41 14.22 8.04
C ILE A 46 -0.77 14.12 6.54
N THR A 47 -2.05 14.22 6.22
CA THR A 47 -2.53 14.14 4.84
C THR A 47 -2.00 15.29 3.99
N ARG A 48 -1.96 16.50 4.52
CA ARG A 48 -1.41 17.66 3.82
C ARG A 48 0.06 17.45 3.44
N GLU A 49 0.83 16.90 4.37
CA GLU A 49 2.23 16.55 4.14
C GLU A 49 2.38 15.50 3.04
N LEU A 50 1.62 14.40 3.14
CA LEU A 50 1.63 13.33 2.15
C LEU A 50 1.20 13.80 0.75
N LEU A 51 0.23 14.71 0.66
CA LEU A 51 -0.19 15.28 -0.62
C LEU A 51 0.91 16.15 -1.24
N ARG A 52 1.71 16.85 -0.43
CA ARG A 52 2.89 17.57 -0.93
C ARG A 52 3.94 16.61 -1.48
N GLU A 53 4.21 15.51 -0.77
CA GLU A 53 5.11 14.47 -1.25
C GLU A 53 4.61 13.89 -2.58
N GLN A 54 3.31 13.71 -2.72
CA GLN A 54 2.70 13.24 -3.97
C GLN A 54 2.86 14.25 -5.11
N GLU A 55 2.70 15.54 -4.84
CA GLU A 55 2.97 16.60 -5.83
C GLU A 55 4.42 16.58 -6.30
N ASN A 56 5.34 16.23 -5.42
CA ASN A 56 6.78 16.10 -5.73
C ASN A 56 7.13 14.75 -6.37
N HIS A 57 6.15 13.89 -6.61
CA HIS A 57 6.34 12.52 -7.14
C HIS A 57 7.19 11.63 -6.23
N ASP A 58 7.16 11.87 -4.92
CA ASP A 58 7.83 11.03 -3.93
C ASP A 58 6.97 9.84 -3.49
N VAL A 59 5.65 10.00 -3.61
CA VAL A 59 4.68 8.95 -3.31
C VAL A 59 3.49 9.07 -4.26
N TYR A 60 2.87 7.92 -4.57
CA TYR A 60 1.60 7.85 -5.29
C TYR A 60 0.63 7.04 -4.46
N MET A 61 -0.40 7.70 -3.94
CA MET A 61 -1.39 7.09 -3.06
C MET A 61 -2.71 6.93 -3.78
N HIS A 62 -3.30 5.73 -3.70
CA HIS A 62 -4.55 5.42 -4.39
C HIS A 62 -5.56 4.82 -3.43
N LEU A 63 -6.82 5.26 -3.57
CA LEU A 63 -7.97 4.57 -3.03
C LEU A 63 -8.34 3.45 -4.00
N ILE A 64 -8.70 2.29 -3.45
CA ILE A 64 -9.27 1.20 -4.23
C ILE A 64 -10.78 1.28 -4.07
N ARG A 65 -11.50 1.46 -5.19
CA ARG A 65 -12.96 1.56 -5.22
C ARG A 65 -13.55 0.31 -5.85
N ASP A 66 -14.62 -0.21 -5.29
CA ASP A 66 -15.39 -1.28 -5.90
C ASP A 66 -16.33 -0.74 -7.00
N ALA A 67 -17.13 -1.63 -7.60
CA ALA A 67 -18.05 -1.28 -8.67
C ALA A 67 -19.16 -0.28 -8.23
N GLN A 68 -19.42 -0.18 -6.94
CA GLN A 68 -20.38 0.75 -6.35
C GLN A 68 -19.76 2.08 -5.93
N GLY A 69 -18.45 2.23 -6.11
CA GLY A 69 -17.72 3.42 -5.71
C GLY A 69 -17.29 3.44 -4.24
N THR A 70 -17.51 2.35 -3.50
CA THR A 70 -17.13 2.25 -2.10
C THR A 70 -15.62 2.02 -1.98
N MET A 71 -14.97 2.70 -1.04
CA MET A 71 -13.55 2.45 -0.76
C MET A 71 -13.40 1.10 -0.04
N VAL A 72 -12.67 0.20 -0.67
CA VAL A 72 -12.43 -1.16 -0.15
C VAL A 72 -10.99 -1.40 0.24
N GLY A 73 -10.11 -0.46 -0.06
CA GLY A 73 -8.70 -0.57 0.26
C GLY A 73 -7.90 0.63 -0.19
N ARG A 74 -6.60 0.54 -0.02
CA ARG A 74 -5.66 1.52 -0.54
C ARG A 74 -4.38 0.84 -1.02
N ILE A 75 -3.71 1.46 -1.99
CA ILE A 75 -2.48 0.94 -2.56
C ILE A 75 -1.57 2.11 -2.93
N ASN A 76 -0.33 2.04 -2.47
CA ASN A 76 0.61 3.15 -2.56
C ASN A 76 1.94 2.69 -3.15
N LEU A 77 2.60 3.63 -3.83
CA LEU A 77 3.97 3.49 -4.31
C LEU A 77 4.81 4.59 -3.65
N SER A 78 5.86 4.21 -2.93
CA SER A 78 6.82 5.15 -2.33
C SER A 78 8.11 5.12 -3.12
N VAL A 79 8.43 6.22 -3.79
CA VAL A 79 9.60 6.31 -4.67
C VAL A 79 10.86 6.42 -3.82
N LEU A 80 11.91 5.65 -4.16
CA LEU A 80 13.15 5.67 -3.41
C LEU A 80 13.91 6.98 -3.65
N GLU A 81 14.51 7.52 -2.60
CA GLU A 81 15.24 8.80 -2.67
C GLU A 81 16.48 8.71 -3.57
N ASP A 82 17.20 7.61 -3.45
CA ASP A 82 18.46 7.37 -4.17
C ASP A 82 18.28 6.71 -5.54
N ASP A 83 17.09 6.22 -5.84
CA ASP A 83 16.75 5.63 -7.13
C ASP A 83 15.31 6.00 -7.51
N ARG A 84 15.17 7.12 -8.19
CA ARG A 84 13.87 7.70 -8.58
C ARG A 84 13.10 6.88 -9.62
N LYS A 85 13.67 5.78 -10.10
CA LYS A 85 13.00 4.84 -11.01
C LYS A 85 12.51 3.59 -10.30
N THR A 86 12.76 3.47 -9.01
CA THR A 86 12.31 2.37 -8.16
C THR A 86 11.33 2.88 -7.10
N ALA A 87 10.26 2.14 -6.88
CA ALA A 87 9.30 2.42 -5.81
C ALA A 87 9.00 1.17 -5.00
N GLU A 88 8.63 1.40 -3.75
CA GLU A 88 8.15 0.35 -2.86
C GLU A 88 6.62 0.35 -2.86
N LEU A 89 6.04 -0.84 -3.04
CA LEU A 89 4.60 -1.08 -3.06
C LEU A 89 4.10 -1.45 -1.66
N GLY A 90 3.00 -0.82 -1.24
CA GLY A 90 2.25 -1.23 -0.05
C GLY A 90 0.76 -1.16 -0.33
N TYR A 91 -0.02 -2.05 0.29
CA TYR A 91 -1.48 -2.02 0.16
C TYR A 91 -2.17 -2.54 1.42
N ARG A 92 -3.41 -2.11 1.58
CA ARG A 92 -4.32 -2.57 2.64
C ARG A 92 -5.69 -2.82 2.04
N ILE A 93 -6.31 -3.94 2.41
CA ILE A 93 -7.68 -4.29 2.01
C ILE A 93 -8.53 -4.36 3.27
N GLY A 94 -9.74 -3.80 3.21
CA GLY A 94 -10.66 -3.80 4.35
C GLY A 94 -11.07 -5.21 4.78
N GLU A 95 -11.29 -5.40 6.07
CA GLU A 95 -11.62 -6.71 6.66
C GLU A 95 -12.83 -7.37 5.99
N ASN A 96 -13.87 -6.58 5.71
CA ASN A 96 -15.15 -7.08 5.17
C ASN A 96 -15.10 -7.52 3.70
N VAL A 97 -14.01 -7.21 3.01
CA VAL A 97 -13.85 -7.47 1.57
C VAL A 97 -12.61 -8.30 1.25
N THR A 98 -12.08 -9.00 2.23
CA THR A 98 -10.98 -9.93 2.04
C THR A 98 -11.43 -11.16 1.22
N ASN A 99 -10.48 -11.82 0.56
CA ASN A 99 -10.72 -13.03 -0.25
C ASN A 99 -11.61 -12.82 -1.50
N LEU A 100 -11.80 -11.58 -1.95
CA LEU A 100 -12.55 -11.25 -3.16
C LEU A 100 -11.63 -11.00 -4.38
N GLY A 101 -10.33 -11.18 -4.22
CA GLY A 101 -9.36 -10.96 -5.29
C GLY A 101 -8.99 -9.48 -5.50
N TYR A 102 -9.46 -8.57 -4.66
CA TYR A 102 -9.23 -7.13 -4.82
C TYR A 102 -7.75 -6.75 -4.72
N ALA A 103 -7.00 -7.37 -3.80
CA ALA A 103 -5.58 -7.10 -3.67
C ALA A 103 -4.83 -7.42 -4.96
N SER A 104 -5.06 -8.58 -5.54
CA SER A 104 -4.40 -8.99 -6.78
C SER A 104 -4.75 -8.08 -7.95
N GLU A 105 -6.02 -7.71 -8.08
CA GLU A 105 -6.48 -6.78 -9.13
C GLU A 105 -5.88 -5.39 -8.93
N ALA A 106 -5.82 -4.90 -7.69
CA ALA A 106 -5.23 -3.59 -7.38
C ALA A 106 -3.74 -3.55 -7.69
N VAL A 107 -2.99 -4.61 -7.35
CA VAL A 107 -1.57 -4.71 -7.69
C VAL A 107 -1.37 -4.67 -9.20
N LYS A 108 -2.17 -5.41 -9.96
CA LYS A 108 -2.13 -5.38 -11.42
C LYS A 108 -2.32 -3.96 -11.96
N LEU A 109 -3.34 -3.25 -11.47
CA LEU A 109 -3.67 -1.90 -11.93
C LEU A 109 -2.59 -0.88 -11.56
N VAL A 110 -2.04 -0.97 -10.35
CA VAL A 110 -0.99 -0.02 -9.92
C VAL A 110 0.32 -0.27 -10.66
N LEU A 111 0.66 -1.51 -11.00
CA LEU A 111 1.83 -1.82 -11.82
C LEU A 111 1.70 -1.22 -13.21
N GLU A 112 0.52 -1.31 -13.81
CA GLU A 112 0.25 -0.67 -15.10
C GLU A 112 0.49 0.84 -15.02
N LYS A 113 -0.06 1.51 -14.00
CA LYS A 113 0.19 2.94 -13.78
C LYS A 113 1.67 3.25 -13.53
N ALA A 114 2.33 2.43 -12.72
CA ALA A 114 3.74 2.61 -12.39
C ALA A 114 4.62 2.65 -13.63
N PHE A 115 4.40 1.72 -14.54
CA PHE A 115 5.25 1.56 -15.73
C PHE A 115 4.83 2.44 -16.91
N THR A 116 3.55 2.76 -17.07
CA THR A 116 3.06 3.55 -18.20
C THR A 116 2.87 5.03 -17.88
N THR A 117 2.48 5.37 -16.67
CA THR A 117 2.12 6.74 -16.28
C THR A 117 3.19 7.40 -15.41
N TYR A 118 3.72 6.67 -14.43
CA TYR A 118 4.65 7.25 -13.45
C TYR A 118 6.13 7.11 -13.88
N GLY A 119 6.40 6.41 -14.97
CA GLY A 119 7.76 6.27 -15.50
C GLY A 119 8.71 5.47 -14.62
N LEU A 120 8.18 4.61 -13.77
CA LEU A 120 8.97 3.75 -12.91
C LEU A 120 9.50 2.54 -13.69
N HIS A 121 10.63 1.98 -13.27
CA HIS A 121 11.25 0.84 -13.94
C HIS A 121 11.28 -0.41 -13.07
N LYS A 122 11.20 -0.25 -11.76
CA LYS A 122 11.27 -1.36 -10.81
C LYS A 122 10.35 -1.09 -9.63
N ILE A 123 9.62 -2.13 -9.22
CA ILE A 123 8.79 -2.08 -8.02
C ILE A 123 9.26 -3.19 -7.08
N ILE A 124 9.48 -2.83 -5.82
CA ILE A 124 9.78 -3.77 -4.75
C ILE A 124 8.62 -3.85 -3.78
N ALA A 125 8.43 -5.00 -3.15
CA ALA A 125 7.37 -5.20 -2.15
C ALA A 125 7.86 -6.14 -1.07
N GLY A 126 7.65 -5.75 0.18
CA GLY A 126 7.97 -6.57 1.34
C GLY A 126 6.73 -7.13 1.99
N THR A 127 6.78 -8.37 2.44
CA THR A 127 5.71 -8.99 3.19
C THR A 127 6.31 -9.89 4.27
N ALA A 128 5.62 -10.06 5.39
CA ALA A 128 6.06 -10.98 6.43
C ALA A 128 6.24 -12.39 5.85
N THR A 129 7.28 -13.09 6.28
CA THR A 129 7.62 -14.42 5.73
C THR A 129 6.53 -15.46 5.93
N ASP A 130 5.65 -15.27 6.91
CA ASP A 130 4.51 -16.14 7.18
C ASP A 130 3.21 -15.69 6.50
N ASN A 131 3.22 -14.52 5.84
CA ASN A 131 2.05 -14.02 5.12
C ASN A 131 1.97 -14.61 3.70
N LEU A 132 1.53 -15.86 3.60
CA LEU A 132 1.47 -16.58 2.33
C LEU A 132 0.46 -15.99 1.36
N ILE A 133 -0.61 -15.38 1.85
CA ILE A 133 -1.63 -14.74 1.00
C ILE A 133 -1.02 -13.58 0.23
N SER A 134 -0.29 -12.69 0.93
CA SER A 134 0.37 -11.56 0.29
C SER A 134 1.45 -12.02 -0.71
N GLN A 135 2.22 -13.04 -0.37
CA GLN A 135 3.23 -13.60 -1.27
C GLN A 135 2.59 -14.13 -2.56
N ARG A 136 1.45 -14.82 -2.46
CA ARG A 136 0.71 -15.31 -3.64
C ARG A 136 0.22 -14.18 -4.52
N VAL A 137 -0.27 -13.09 -3.93
CA VAL A 137 -0.70 -11.90 -4.68
C VAL A 137 0.47 -11.35 -5.50
N LEU A 138 1.64 -11.21 -4.90
CA LEU A 138 2.83 -10.71 -5.58
C LEU A 138 3.28 -11.65 -6.71
N LEU A 139 3.42 -12.95 -6.43
CA LEU A 139 3.82 -13.93 -7.41
C LEU A 139 2.86 -14.00 -8.59
N LYS A 140 1.55 -13.96 -8.33
CA LYS A 140 0.51 -13.96 -9.37
C LYS A 140 0.63 -12.76 -10.30
N ASN A 141 1.16 -11.65 -9.81
CA ASN A 141 1.35 -10.42 -10.58
C ASN A 141 2.74 -10.30 -11.21
N GLY A 142 3.53 -11.36 -11.21
CA GLY A 142 4.80 -11.41 -11.91
C GLY A 142 6.01 -10.98 -11.09
N PHE A 143 5.84 -10.70 -9.80
CA PHE A 143 6.97 -10.47 -8.90
C PHE A 143 7.78 -11.74 -8.73
N THR A 144 9.09 -11.59 -8.53
CA THR A 144 9.99 -12.68 -8.17
C THR A 144 10.59 -12.43 -6.79
N PHE A 145 10.86 -13.51 -6.07
CA PHE A 145 11.50 -13.43 -4.76
C PHE A 145 12.93 -12.89 -4.91
N SER A 146 13.31 -11.97 -4.04
CA SER A 146 14.63 -11.34 -4.02
C SER A 146 15.47 -11.77 -2.82
N ARG A 147 15.00 -11.51 -1.62
CA ARG A 147 15.75 -11.77 -0.39
C ARG A 147 14.87 -11.78 0.84
N ILE A 148 15.42 -12.22 1.97
CA ILE A 148 14.81 -12.10 3.29
C ILE A 148 15.60 -11.08 4.11
N ILE A 149 14.87 -10.18 4.78
CA ILE A 149 15.41 -9.30 5.81
C ILE A 149 15.04 -9.92 7.15
N GLU A 150 16.01 -10.49 7.82
CA GLU A 150 15.81 -11.08 9.14
C GLU A 150 15.64 -9.98 10.19
N ASN A 151 14.72 -10.18 11.14
CA ASN A 151 14.47 -9.25 12.24
C ASN A 151 14.27 -7.81 11.76
N ASP A 152 13.42 -7.65 10.75
CA ASP A 152 13.19 -6.36 10.08
C ASP A 152 12.51 -5.35 11.01
N PHE A 153 11.50 -5.79 11.75
CA PHE A 153 10.81 -4.95 12.72
C PHE A 153 10.14 -5.80 13.80
N GLN A 154 9.73 -5.16 14.89
CA GLN A 154 8.99 -5.81 15.96
C GLN A 154 7.49 -5.50 15.84
N LEU A 155 6.67 -6.54 16.03
CA LEU A 155 5.22 -6.44 16.11
C LEU A 155 4.74 -7.30 17.28
N HIS A 156 4.02 -6.71 18.23
CA HIS A 156 3.52 -7.40 19.43
C HIS A 156 4.64 -8.17 20.17
N ASN A 157 5.80 -7.54 20.34
CA ASN A 157 7.01 -8.07 20.99
C ASN A 157 7.66 -9.27 20.26
N GLU A 158 7.27 -9.52 19.01
CA GLU A 158 7.89 -10.56 18.18
C GLU A 158 8.66 -9.91 17.03
N TRP A 159 9.82 -10.48 16.69
CA TRP A 159 10.58 -10.09 15.53
C TRP A 159 9.92 -10.63 14.25
N ILE A 160 9.68 -9.77 13.29
CA ILE A 160 9.11 -10.12 12.00
C ILE A 160 10.22 -10.12 10.96
N HIS A 161 10.30 -11.21 10.22
CA HIS A 161 11.16 -11.32 9.04
C HIS A 161 10.38 -10.91 7.80
N THR A 162 11.02 -10.20 6.90
CA THR A 162 10.38 -9.70 5.68
C THR A 162 10.94 -10.41 4.46
N ALA A 163 10.05 -10.99 3.64
CA ALA A 163 10.39 -11.50 2.32
C ALA A 163 10.22 -10.35 1.31
N VAL A 164 11.27 -10.04 0.57
CA VAL A 164 11.27 -8.97 -0.43
C VAL A 164 11.13 -9.58 -1.83
N PHE A 165 10.20 -9.02 -2.59
CA PHE A 165 9.90 -9.38 -3.97
C PHE A 165 10.14 -8.18 -4.88
N GLU A 166 10.42 -8.43 -6.13
CA GLU A 166 10.62 -7.34 -7.11
C GLU A 166 10.05 -7.70 -8.48
N ILE A 167 9.68 -6.66 -9.23
CA ILE A 167 9.29 -6.75 -10.63
C ILE A 167 9.90 -5.56 -11.39
N ARG A 168 10.35 -5.82 -12.60
CA ARG A 168 10.91 -4.80 -13.50
C ARG A 168 10.03 -4.64 -14.72
N ASN A 169 9.99 -3.42 -15.22
CA ASN A 169 9.40 -3.13 -16.53
C ASN A 169 10.40 -3.60 -17.61
N LEU A 170 9.96 -4.52 -18.43
CA LEU A 170 10.76 -5.06 -19.53
C LEU A 170 10.61 -4.23 -20.81
#